data_51eb9811fc72f89a8a4488b9710f2b5a
#
_entry.id   51eb9811fc72f89a8a4488b9710f2b5a
#
_cell.length_a   1.000
_cell.length_b   1.000
_cell.length_c   1.000
_cell.angle_alpha   90.00
_cell.angle_beta   90.00
_cell.angle_gamma   90.00
#
_symmetry.space_group_name_H-M   'P 1'
#
loop_
_entity.id
_entity.type
_entity.pdbx_description
1 polymer ?
#
loop_
_entity_poly.entity_id
_entity_poly.type
_entity_poly.pdbx_seq_one_letter_code
_entity_poly.pdbx_strand_id
1 'polypeptide(L)'
;MLKFILGIGFIALMIAFAFTMDKRHEGKGNGIQGWLLLFVANRFLDPFFLLLLFIIEYQWQPFKTLMALVFLVMSAISVYNGWCLVKEREWSVVKRTQILLWVNTCMLIGYNITAHGFDARVISSAGGGILSALIWSSYFSKSQRVRNTYNALASGEKP
;
A
#
# COMPACT_ATOMS: atom_id res chain seq x y z
N MET A 1 -11.21 5.24 21.27
CA MET A 1 -9.85 5.26 21.86
C MET A 1 -9.10 3.95 21.66
N LEU A 2 -9.63 2.80 22.08
CA LEU A 2 -8.97 1.49 21.94
C LEU A 2 -8.56 1.14 20.49
N LYS A 3 -9.45 1.35 19.50
CA LYS A 3 -9.17 1.11 18.06
C LYS A 3 -7.98 1.93 17.54
N PHE A 4 -7.83 3.17 18.02
CA PHE A 4 -6.73 4.07 17.64
C PHE A 4 -5.39 3.60 18.22
N ILE A 5 -5.39 3.17 19.49
CA ILE A 5 -4.20 2.64 20.17
C ILE A 5 -3.75 1.34 19.51
N LEU A 6 -4.69 0.43 19.18
CA LEU A 6 -4.40 -0.81 18.47
C LEU A 6 -3.81 -0.54 17.08
N GLY A 7 -4.35 0.46 16.35
CA GLY A 7 -3.82 0.86 15.04
C GLY A 7 -2.39 1.37 15.11
N ILE A 8 -2.10 2.27 16.06
CA ILE A 8 -0.73 2.81 16.26
C ILE A 8 0.22 1.68 16.69
N GLY A 9 -0.21 0.81 17.62
CA GLY A 9 0.59 -0.33 18.08
C GLY A 9 0.94 -1.28 16.93
N PHE A 10 -0.01 -1.58 16.06
CA PHE A 10 0.21 -2.41 14.88
C PHE A 10 1.21 -1.76 13.90
N ILE A 11 1.05 -0.47 13.59
CA ILE A 11 1.98 0.27 12.73
C ILE A 11 3.39 0.28 13.33
N ALA A 12 3.52 0.56 14.62
CA ALA A 12 4.81 0.56 15.31
C ALA A 12 5.48 -0.82 15.26
N LEU A 13 4.72 -1.90 15.45
CA LEU A 13 5.20 -3.26 15.38
C LEU A 13 5.66 -3.64 13.96
N MET A 14 4.93 -3.23 12.94
CA MET A 14 5.30 -3.44 11.53
C MET A 14 6.56 -2.66 11.15
N ILE A 15 6.71 -1.43 11.62
CA ILE A 15 7.91 -0.61 11.42
C ILE A 15 9.11 -1.27 12.12
N ALA A 16 8.98 -1.68 13.37
CA ALA A 16 10.03 -2.37 14.12
C ALA A 16 10.45 -3.68 13.45
N PHE A 17 9.49 -4.45 12.92
CA PHE A 17 9.75 -5.66 12.15
C PHE A 17 10.52 -5.35 10.86
N ALA A 18 10.12 -4.32 10.10
CA ALA A 18 10.82 -3.90 8.89
C ALA A 18 12.27 -3.49 9.16
N PHE A 19 12.51 -2.73 10.25
CA PHE A 19 13.86 -2.34 10.67
C PHE A 19 14.72 -3.53 11.12
N THR A 20 14.16 -4.48 11.87
CA THR A 20 14.91 -5.67 12.32
C THR A 20 15.28 -6.57 11.16
N MET A 21 14.39 -6.72 10.17
CA MET A 21 14.67 -7.49 8.96
C MET A 21 15.71 -6.79 8.07
N ASP A 22 15.70 -5.48 8.01
CA ASP A 22 16.68 -4.70 7.23
C ASP A 22 18.08 -4.81 7.83
N LYS A 23 18.21 -4.74 9.15
CA LYS A 23 19.48 -4.89 9.90
C LYS A 23 20.09 -6.29 9.77
N ARG A 24 19.28 -7.35 9.77
CA ARG A 24 19.76 -8.74 9.65
C ARG A 24 20.37 -9.06 8.28
N HIS A 25 20.12 -8.24 7.27
CA HIS A 25 20.52 -8.47 5.89
C HIS A 25 21.38 -7.33 5.32
N GLU A 26 22.07 -6.58 6.18
CA GLU A 26 23.10 -5.63 5.75
C GLU A 26 24.17 -6.37 4.95
N GLY A 27 24.20 -6.15 3.63
CA GLY A 27 25.15 -6.76 2.70
C GLY A 27 24.54 -7.51 1.51
N LYS A 28 23.27 -7.94 1.58
CA LYS A 28 22.56 -8.51 0.42
C LYS A 28 21.49 -7.53 -0.07
N GLY A 29 21.91 -6.52 -0.84
CA GLY A 29 21.06 -5.44 -1.32
C GLY A 29 19.95 -5.82 -2.30
N ASN A 30 19.74 -7.13 -2.56
CA ASN A 30 18.78 -7.64 -3.53
C ASN A 30 17.65 -8.40 -2.83
N GLY A 31 16.42 -8.25 -3.35
CA GLY A 31 15.27 -9.02 -2.90
C GLY A 31 14.25 -8.21 -2.10
N ILE A 32 13.12 -8.88 -1.80
CA ILE A 32 11.96 -8.30 -1.12
C ILE A 32 12.17 -8.43 0.39
N GLN A 33 12.73 -7.39 1.01
CA GLN A 33 13.07 -7.34 2.44
C GLN A 33 12.82 -5.93 2.99
N GLY A 34 12.78 -5.80 4.31
CA GLY A 34 12.62 -4.52 4.97
C GLY A 34 11.35 -3.77 4.54
N TRP A 35 11.50 -2.52 4.16
CA TRP A 35 10.39 -1.66 3.74
C TRP A 35 9.61 -2.20 2.53
N LEU A 36 10.30 -2.84 1.57
CA LEU A 36 9.65 -3.43 0.40
C LEU A 36 8.78 -4.61 0.79
N LEU A 37 9.23 -5.46 1.73
CA LEU A 37 8.44 -6.54 2.29
C LEU A 37 7.22 -6.02 3.04
N LEU A 38 7.39 -4.97 3.83
CA LEU A 38 6.28 -4.30 4.53
C LEU A 38 5.22 -3.80 3.55
N PHE A 39 5.66 -3.14 2.47
CA PHE A 39 4.74 -2.66 1.44
C PHE A 39 3.97 -3.80 0.79
N VAL A 40 4.67 -4.85 0.36
CA VAL A 40 4.05 -6.02 -0.27
C VAL A 40 3.08 -6.70 0.69
N ALA A 41 3.47 -6.94 1.94
CA ALA A 41 2.60 -7.53 2.95
C ALA A 41 1.32 -6.71 3.15
N ASN A 42 1.44 -5.37 3.20
CA ASN A 42 0.29 -4.49 3.30
C ASN A 42 -0.68 -4.66 2.12
N ARG A 43 -0.17 -4.85 0.87
CA ARG A 43 -1.03 -5.10 -0.29
C ARG A 43 -1.86 -6.37 -0.18
N PHE A 44 -1.33 -7.41 0.43
CA PHE A 44 -2.08 -8.64 0.69
C PHE A 44 -3.07 -8.51 1.85
N LEU A 45 -2.81 -7.61 2.81
CA LEU A 45 -3.69 -7.37 3.95
C LEU A 45 -4.83 -6.38 3.64
N ASP A 46 -4.64 -5.48 2.68
CA ASP A 46 -5.65 -4.49 2.28
C ASP A 46 -7.07 -5.07 2.09
N PRO A 47 -7.28 -6.20 1.36
CA PRO A 47 -8.62 -6.78 1.18
C PRO A 47 -9.25 -7.28 2.47
N PHE A 48 -8.47 -7.80 3.40
CA PHE A 48 -8.98 -8.26 4.70
C PHE A 48 -9.46 -7.09 5.56
N PHE A 49 -8.72 -5.98 5.56
CA PHE A 49 -9.14 -4.77 6.27
C PHE A 49 -10.38 -4.16 5.63
N LEU A 50 -10.47 -4.11 4.31
CA LEU A 50 -11.66 -3.64 3.61
C LEU A 50 -12.88 -4.51 3.89
N LEU A 51 -12.73 -5.83 3.86
CA LEU A 51 -13.80 -6.76 4.18
C LEU A 51 -14.28 -6.57 5.62
N LEU A 52 -13.35 -6.43 6.56
CA LEU A 52 -13.66 -6.20 7.97
C LEU A 52 -14.42 -4.89 8.18
N LEU A 53 -13.98 -3.79 7.56
CA LEU A 53 -14.67 -2.51 7.59
C LEU A 53 -16.05 -2.60 6.97
N PHE A 54 -16.19 -3.33 5.86
CA PHE A 54 -17.46 -3.56 5.21
C PHE A 54 -18.44 -4.29 6.13
N ILE A 55 -18.02 -5.34 6.83
CA ILE A 55 -18.87 -6.09 7.76
C ILE A 55 -19.30 -5.24 8.96
N ILE A 56 -18.40 -4.40 9.49
CA ILE A 56 -18.64 -3.61 10.70
C ILE A 56 -19.49 -2.38 10.43
N GLU A 57 -19.28 -1.70 9.29
CA GLU A 57 -19.88 -0.38 9.03
C GLU A 57 -20.94 -0.40 7.92
N TYR A 58 -21.29 -1.59 7.40
CA TYR A 58 -22.18 -1.70 6.27
C TYR A 58 -23.60 -1.21 6.60
N GLN A 59 -24.00 -0.15 5.94
CA GLN A 59 -25.38 0.31 5.86
C GLN A 59 -25.88 0.15 4.42
N TRP A 60 -27.00 -0.52 4.24
CA TRP A 60 -27.62 -0.75 2.92
C TRP A 60 -28.04 0.57 2.27
N GLN A 61 -27.11 1.22 1.59
CA GLN A 61 -27.33 2.37 0.75
C GLN A 61 -26.76 2.08 -0.64
N PRO A 62 -27.52 2.34 -1.74
CA PRO A 62 -27.06 1.99 -3.10
C PRO A 62 -25.70 2.57 -3.45
N PHE A 63 -25.44 3.82 -3.06
CA PHE A 63 -24.15 4.47 -3.28
C PHE A 63 -23.01 3.79 -2.53
N LYS A 64 -23.21 3.44 -1.25
CA LYS A 64 -22.18 2.74 -0.45
C LYS A 64 -21.90 1.34 -0.98
N THR A 65 -22.93 0.64 -1.47
CA THR A 65 -22.78 -0.67 -2.09
C THR A 65 -21.96 -0.60 -3.36
N LEU A 66 -22.25 0.37 -4.25
CA LEU A 66 -21.48 0.59 -5.47
C LEU A 66 -20.00 0.89 -5.14
N MET A 67 -19.75 1.79 -4.18
CA MET A 67 -18.39 2.14 -3.77
C MET A 67 -17.66 0.94 -3.15
N ALA A 68 -18.33 0.11 -2.36
CA ALA A 68 -17.76 -1.11 -1.81
C ALA A 68 -17.31 -2.08 -2.91
N LEU A 69 -18.10 -2.25 -3.97
CA LEU A 69 -17.72 -3.05 -5.14
C LEU A 69 -16.49 -2.47 -5.84
N VAL A 70 -16.44 -1.15 -6.04
CA VAL A 70 -15.28 -0.48 -6.64
C VAL A 70 -14.02 -0.70 -5.78
N PHE A 71 -14.10 -0.53 -4.47
CA PHE A 71 -12.97 -0.78 -3.57
C PHE A 71 -12.55 -2.24 -3.56
N LEU A 72 -13.48 -3.18 -3.68
CA LEU A 72 -13.17 -4.61 -3.76
C LEU A 72 -12.39 -4.93 -5.04
N VAL A 73 -12.79 -4.36 -6.19
CA VAL A 73 -12.05 -4.50 -7.45
C VAL A 73 -10.66 -3.89 -7.35
N MET A 74 -10.54 -2.68 -6.78
CA MET A 74 -9.24 -2.03 -6.59
C MET A 74 -8.34 -2.80 -5.62
N SER A 75 -8.92 -3.43 -4.61
CA SER A 75 -8.20 -4.32 -3.70
C SER A 75 -7.67 -5.55 -4.42
N ALA A 76 -8.47 -6.19 -5.27
CA ALA A 76 -8.02 -7.32 -6.10
C ALA A 76 -6.86 -6.92 -7.03
N ILE A 77 -6.96 -5.74 -7.66
CA ILE A 77 -5.86 -5.17 -8.48
C ILE A 77 -4.60 -4.93 -7.63
N SER A 78 -4.76 -4.43 -6.39
CA SER A 78 -3.64 -4.20 -5.46
C SER A 78 -2.95 -5.51 -5.06
N VAL A 79 -3.72 -6.57 -4.78
CA VAL A 79 -3.18 -7.91 -4.49
C VAL A 79 -2.44 -8.47 -5.69
N TYR A 80 -3.04 -8.39 -6.88
CA TYR A 80 -2.40 -8.82 -8.11
C TYR A 80 -1.07 -8.08 -8.35
N ASN A 81 -1.06 -6.76 -8.17
CA ASN A 81 0.15 -5.97 -8.28
C ASN A 81 1.20 -6.34 -7.22
N GLY A 82 0.77 -6.63 -5.98
CA GLY A 82 1.64 -7.17 -4.93
C GLY A 82 2.27 -8.50 -5.34
N TRP A 83 1.49 -9.39 -5.96
CA TRP A 83 1.99 -10.64 -6.53
C TRP A 83 3.01 -10.41 -7.65
N CYS A 84 2.73 -9.48 -8.58
CA CYS A 84 3.67 -9.11 -9.63
C CYS A 84 4.98 -8.57 -9.05
N LEU A 85 4.94 -7.74 -8.00
CA LEU A 85 6.15 -7.26 -7.31
C LEU A 85 7.01 -8.40 -6.76
N VAL A 86 6.39 -9.50 -6.33
CA VAL A 86 7.13 -10.67 -5.82
C VAL A 86 7.72 -11.51 -6.95
N LYS A 87 6.95 -11.70 -8.03
CA LYS A 87 7.26 -12.65 -9.10
C LYS A 87 8.01 -12.03 -10.27
N GLU A 88 7.57 -10.86 -10.72
CA GLU A 88 8.09 -10.17 -11.88
C GLU A 88 9.10 -9.10 -11.41
N ARG A 89 10.37 -9.35 -11.51
CA ARG A 89 11.41 -8.40 -11.07
C ARG A 89 11.72 -7.36 -12.15
N GLU A 90 10.67 -6.77 -12.72
CA GLU A 90 10.78 -5.77 -13.78
C GLU A 90 10.47 -4.37 -13.25
N TRP A 91 11.18 -3.36 -13.75
CA TRP A 91 10.95 -1.95 -13.40
C TRP A 91 9.56 -1.44 -13.80
N SER A 92 8.95 -2.04 -14.80
CA SER A 92 7.58 -1.76 -15.24
C SER A 92 6.57 -1.96 -14.12
N VAL A 93 6.75 -2.99 -13.27
CA VAL A 93 5.89 -3.29 -12.12
C VAL A 93 5.99 -2.20 -11.05
N VAL A 94 7.19 -1.66 -10.82
CA VAL A 94 7.41 -0.54 -9.88
C VAL A 94 6.65 0.71 -10.33
N LYS A 95 6.73 1.07 -11.62
CA LYS A 95 5.99 2.20 -12.19
C LYS A 95 4.48 1.99 -12.07
N ARG A 96 3.98 0.79 -12.38
CA ARG A 96 2.57 0.41 -12.23
C ARG A 96 2.11 0.55 -10.78
N THR A 97 2.94 0.13 -9.83
CA THR A 97 2.67 0.27 -8.39
C THR A 97 2.53 1.73 -7.97
N GLN A 98 3.42 2.60 -8.45
CA GLN A 98 3.34 4.04 -8.16
C GLN A 98 2.04 4.66 -8.72
N ILE A 99 1.65 4.31 -9.93
CA ILE A 99 0.38 4.77 -10.51
C ILE A 99 -0.80 4.29 -9.67
N LEU A 100 -0.83 3.02 -9.28
CA LEU A 100 -1.91 2.46 -8.46
C LEU A 100 -2.01 3.13 -7.09
N LEU A 101 -0.89 3.51 -6.48
CA LEU A 101 -0.88 4.26 -5.22
C LEU A 101 -1.63 5.59 -5.36
N TRP A 102 -1.35 6.33 -6.43
CA TRP A 102 -2.00 7.62 -6.68
C TRP A 102 -3.46 7.46 -7.06
N VAL A 103 -3.81 6.47 -7.89
CA VAL A 103 -5.19 6.17 -8.25
C VAL A 103 -6.01 5.82 -6.99
N ASN A 104 -5.50 4.93 -6.13
CA ASN A 104 -6.16 4.58 -4.87
C ASN A 104 -6.35 5.80 -3.96
N THR A 105 -5.33 6.66 -3.87
CA THR A 105 -5.41 7.89 -3.06
C THR A 105 -6.49 8.84 -3.60
N CYS A 106 -6.51 9.08 -4.91
CA CYS A 106 -7.53 9.93 -5.54
C CYS A 106 -8.95 9.37 -5.36
N MET A 107 -9.12 8.05 -5.50
CA MET A 107 -10.41 7.40 -5.28
C MET A 107 -10.88 7.51 -3.83
N LEU A 108 -9.99 7.32 -2.86
CA LEU A 108 -10.31 7.46 -1.44
C LEU A 108 -10.73 8.90 -1.10
N ILE A 109 -10.04 9.90 -1.64
CA ILE A 109 -10.37 11.30 -1.46
C ILE A 109 -11.73 11.61 -2.10
N GLY A 110 -11.95 11.19 -3.33
CA GLY A 110 -13.22 11.37 -4.03
C GLY A 110 -14.40 10.73 -3.29
N TYR A 111 -14.22 9.51 -2.76
CA TYR A 111 -15.22 8.85 -1.94
C TYR A 111 -15.53 9.65 -0.67
N ASN A 112 -14.51 10.07 0.07
CA ASN A 112 -14.72 10.81 1.32
C ASN A 112 -15.45 12.14 1.08
N ILE A 113 -15.11 12.88 0.01
CA ILE A 113 -15.76 14.13 -0.35
C ILE A 113 -17.23 13.89 -0.69
N THR A 114 -17.53 12.85 -1.49
CA THR A 114 -18.92 12.53 -1.88
C THR A 114 -19.76 12.00 -0.75
N ALA A 115 -19.18 11.23 0.18
CA ALA A 115 -19.88 10.62 1.28
C ALA A 115 -20.11 11.57 2.48
N HIS A 116 -19.19 12.51 2.72
CA HIS A 116 -19.17 13.34 3.94
C HIS A 116 -19.08 14.85 3.66
N GLY A 117 -18.96 15.27 2.39
CA GLY A 117 -18.70 16.66 2.04
C GLY A 117 -17.29 17.11 2.43
N PHE A 118 -17.08 18.43 2.45
CA PHE A 118 -15.80 19.02 2.90
C PHE A 118 -15.81 19.21 4.41
N ASP A 119 -15.40 18.19 5.15
CA ASP A 119 -15.25 18.18 6.62
C ASP A 119 -13.76 18.06 7.01
N ALA A 120 -13.43 18.46 8.23
CA ALA A 120 -12.09 18.33 8.79
C ALA A 120 -11.57 16.88 8.78
N ARG A 121 -12.46 15.89 8.91
CA ARG A 121 -12.13 14.46 8.79
C ARG A 121 -11.67 14.10 7.39
N VAL A 122 -12.34 14.63 6.37
CA VAL A 122 -11.99 14.41 4.95
C VAL A 122 -10.63 15.02 4.64
N ILE A 123 -10.38 16.23 5.13
CA ILE A 123 -9.08 16.91 4.97
C ILE A 123 -7.96 16.09 5.62
N SER A 124 -8.17 15.61 6.84
CA SER A 124 -7.20 14.78 7.56
C SER A 124 -6.94 13.44 6.84
N SER A 125 -7.99 12.76 6.38
CA SER A 125 -7.89 11.51 5.60
C SER A 125 -7.17 11.72 4.26
N ALA A 126 -7.51 12.80 3.54
CA ALA A 126 -6.85 13.17 2.29
C ALA A 126 -5.36 13.45 2.50
N GLY A 127 -5.02 14.23 3.53
CA GLY A 127 -3.64 14.53 3.91
C GLY A 127 -2.84 13.27 4.21
N GLY A 128 -3.40 12.36 4.99
CA GLY A 128 -2.79 11.05 5.29
C GLY A 128 -2.56 10.19 4.05
N GLY A 129 -3.55 10.12 3.16
CA GLY A 129 -3.45 9.39 1.90
C GLY A 129 -2.37 9.95 0.97
N ILE A 130 -2.36 11.27 0.76
CA ILE A 130 -1.35 11.96 -0.06
C ILE A 130 0.04 11.75 0.53
N LEU A 131 0.21 11.94 1.84
CA LEU A 131 1.49 11.75 2.50
C LEU A 131 2.01 10.32 2.34
N SER A 132 1.14 9.33 2.52
CA SER A 132 1.47 7.91 2.31
C SER A 132 1.91 7.66 0.85
N ALA A 133 1.16 8.17 -0.14
CA ALA A 133 1.51 8.02 -1.55
C ALA A 133 2.86 8.68 -1.88
N LEU A 134 3.14 9.85 -1.32
CA LEU A 134 4.42 10.54 -1.49
C LEU A 134 5.59 9.77 -0.88
N ILE A 135 5.44 9.25 0.35
CA ILE A 135 6.46 8.46 1.03
C ILE A 135 6.80 7.22 0.20
N TRP A 136 5.79 6.44 -0.19
CA TRP A 136 6.00 5.20 -0.94
C TRP A 136 6.52 5.47 -2.36
N SER A 137 6.00 6.48 -3.07
CA SER A 137 6.52 6.86 -4.39
C SER A 137 7.98 7.30 -4.32
N SER A 138 8.34 8.09 -3.29
CA SER A 138 9.72 8.51 -3.05
C SER A 138 10.63 7.32 -2.73
N TYR A 139 10.15 6.38 -1.91
CA TYR A 139 10.87 5.15 -1.61
C TYR A 139 11.14 4.33 -2.88
N PHE A 140 10.12 4.08 -3.69
CA PHE A 140 10.27 3.33 -4.94
C PHE A 140 11.22 4.00 -5.93
N SER A 141 11.24 5.33 -5.99
CA SER A 141 12.11 6.08 -6.91
C SER A 141 13.55 6.17 -6.45
N LYS A 142 13.80 6.28 -5.14
CA LYS A 142 15.12 6.60 -4.58
C LYS A 142 15.85 5.38 -3.98
N SER A 143 15.14 4.33 -3.60
CA SER A 143 15.74 3.18 -2.92
C SER A 143 16.67 2.39 -3.85
N GLN A 144 17.93 2.27 -3.45
CA GLN A 144 18.90 1.43 -4.14
C GLN A 144 18.47 -0.05 -4.14
N ARG A 145 17.83 -0.51 -3.05
CA ARG A 145 17.31 -1.88 -2.95
C ARG A 145 16.25 -2.16 -4.02
N VAL A 146 15.30 -1.23 -4.21
CA VAL A 146 14.28 -1.36 -5.26
C VAL A 146 14.95 -1.42 -6.64
N ARG A 147 15.89 -0.53 -6.91
CA ARG A 147 16.63 -0.52 -8.18
C ARG A 147 17.38 -1.85 -8.39
N ASN A 148 18.11 -2.31 -7.40
CA ASN A 148 18.85 -3.56 -7.49
C ASN A 148 17.94 -4.78 -7.68
N THR A 149 16.77 -4.79 -7.03
CA THR A 149 15.81 -5.90 -7.12
C THR A 149 15.12 -5.97 -8.48
N TYR A 150 14.75 -4.82 -9.06
CA TYR A 150 13.92 -4.76 -10.28
C TYR A 150 14.70 -4.42 -11.55
N ASN A 151 15.96 -3.97 -11.46
CA ASN A 151 16.84 -3.76 -12.61
C ASN A 151 17.87 -4.88 -12.82
N ALA A 152 17.95 -5.85 -11.91
CA ALA A 152 18.93 -6.95 -12.02
C ALA A 152 18.79 -7.75 -13.31
N LEU A 153 17.59 -7.81 -13.90
CA LEU A 153 17.35 -8.46 -15.20
C LEU A 153 17.88 -7.65 -16.40
N ALA A 154 18.02 -6.33 -16.26
CA ALA A 154 18.55 -5.47 -17.32
C ALA A 154 20.09 -5.54 -17.43
N SER A 155 20.78 -5.94 -16.36
CA SER A 155 22.24 -6.10 -16.31
C SER A 155 22.73 -7.50 -16.66
N GLY A 156 21.84 -8.45 -16.96
CA GLY A 156 22.22 -9.83 -17.31
C GLY A 156 22.72 -10.67 -16.13
N GLU A 157 22.71 -10.14 -14.93
CA GLU A 157 23.02 -10.89 -13.71
C GLU A 157 21.84 -11.79 -13.34
N LYS A 158 22.01 -13.09 -13.51
CA LYS A 158 21.09 -14.09 -12.96
C LYS A 158 21.12 -14.01 -11.43
N PRO A 159 19.95 -14.15 -10.75
CA PRO A 159 19.86 -14.14 -9.30
C PRO A 159 20.64 -15.29 -8.64
#